data_b12262a78e50489f36a538e199d2fcb2
#
_entry.id   b12262a78e50489f36a538e199d2fcb2
#
_cell.length_a   1.000
_cell.length_b   1.000
_cell.length_c   1.000
_cell.angle_alpha   90.00
_cell.angle_beta   90.00
_cell.angle_gamma   90.00
#
_symmetry.space_group_name_H-M   'P 1'
#
loop_
_entity.id
_entity.type
_entity.pdbx_description
1 polymer ?
#
loop_
_entity_poly.entity_id
_entity_poly.type
_entity_poly.pdbx_seq_one_letter_code
_entity_poly.pdbx_strand_id
1 'polypeptide(L)'
;MKNIVLLLIFSFLSSYTVVSQQSLVKNVPFTNIGPTIMSGRVVDFDVNPNNPNEFYVAYASGGLWYTNNNATSFVSIADNAPTQNMGDIAVDWDSETIWIGTGESNSSRSSYAGVGVLKSMDKGKTWTNVGLTDSHHIGRVVINKYNTNEVIVGVVGHLYTSNSERGIFKTVDGGKTWNNVLFINDETGIIDISVSPTDPNIMFASSWERNRKAWNFDGDGENSAIYKSTDAGNTWAKVTTTESGFPVGRGIGRIGLTMFNDNTVYAILDNQFRRPEQPKEVGSGLQKDAFKKMSVEAFSKLDNQELNQYLRRHRFALKYSATTIKKAVQDGSVKPSDLALYLDNANSNLFNSQVIGAEVYKSIDGGLSWKKTHKDYIDGLYNSYGYYFGVIAVHPMNQNHIYILGVPLLKSSDGGVTFQSIGKENVHSDHQAIWLNPKVEGHLINGNDGGVNISYDNGNNWTKNNSPAVGQFYYITVDNQNP
;
A
#
# COMPACT_ATOMS: atom_id res chain seq x y z
N MET A 1 -0.74 -24.64 -61.67
CA MET A 1 -2.12 -24.34 -61.21
C MET A 1 -2.66 -25.34 -60.20
N LYS A 2 -2.56 -26.67 -60.37
CA LYS A 2 -3.05 -27.65 -59.36
C LYS A 2 -2.46 -27.50 -57.95
N ASN A 3 -1.17 -27.17 -57.81
CA ASN A 3 -0.51 -27.04 -56.51
C ASN A 3 -0.87 -25.74 -55.76
N ILE A 4 -1.26 -24.66 -56.47
CA ILE A 4 -1.71 -23.40 -55.85
C ILE A 4 -3.13 -23.53 -55.30
N VAL A 5 -3.99 -24.31 -55.99
CA VAL A 5 -5.35 -24.57 -55.53
C VAL A 5 -5.35 -25.44 -54.25
N LEU A 6 -4.41 -26.40 -54.14
CA LEU A 6 -4.27 -27.24 -52.96
C LEU A 6 -3.79 -26.47 -51.75
N LEU A 7 -2.86 -25.48 -51.91
CA LEU A 7 -2.37 -24.60 -50.83
C LEU A 7 -3.47 -23.64 -50.34
N LEU A 8 -4.32 -23.14 -51.23
CA LEU A 8 -5.45 -22.29 -50.87
C LEU A 8 -6.54 -23.05 -50.12
N ILE A 9 -6.80 -24.31 -50.48
CA ILE A 9 -7.78 -25.17 -49.77
C ILE A 9 -7.25 -25.52 -48.37
N PHE A 10 -5.94 -25.77 -48.19
CA PHE A 10 -5.35 -26.07 -46.90
C PHE A 10 -5.33 -24.83 -45.96
N SER A 11 -5.10 -23.62 -46.49
CA SER A 11 -5.16 -22.38 -45.69
C SER A 11 -6.59 -22.01 -45.29
N PHE A 12 -7.60 -22.34 -46.10
CA PHE A 12 -9.01 -22.15 -45.75
C PHE A 12 -9.50 -23.15 -44.69
N LEU A 13 -9.04 -24.40 -44.72
CA LEU A 13 -9.36 -25.41 -43.71
C LEU A 13 -8.71 -25.14 -42.35
N SER A 14 -7.49 -24.57 -42.32
CA SER A 14 -6.84 -24.17 -41.05
C SER A 14 -7.49 -22.93 -40.40
N SER A 15 -8.09 -22.02 -41.19
CA SER A 15 -8.84 -20.89 -40.66
C SER A 15 -10.16 -21.27 -39.99
N TYR A 16 -10.83 -22.32 -40.51
CA TYR A 16 -12.08 -22.79 -39.92
C TYR A 16 -11.89 -23.54 -38.59
N THR A 17 -10.75 -24.22 -38.40
CA THR A 17 -10.45 -24.93 -37.13
C THR A 17 -10.17 -23.97 -35.99
N VAL A 18 -9.53 -22.81 -36.25
CA VAL A 18 -9.28 -21.78 -35.22
C VAL A 18 -10.57 -21.09 -34.77
N VAL A 19 -11.48 -20.79 -35.70
CA VAL A 19 -12.80 -20.19 -35.38
C VAL A 19 -13.69 -21.18 -34.61
N SER A 20 -13.58 -22.48 -34.89
CA SER A 20 -14.34 -23.54 -34.19
C SER A 20 -13.92 -23.68 -32.72
N GLN A 21 -12.63 -23.55 -32.40
CA GLN A 21 -12.14 -23.67 -31.03
C GLN A 21 -12.57 -22.47 -30.17
N GLN A 22 -12.54 -21.25 -30.69
CA GLN A 22 -13.06 -20.08 -29.98
C GLN A 22 -14.57 -20.15 -29.72
N SER A 23 -15.35 -20.74 -30.63
CA SER A 23 -16.79 -20.90 -30.43
C SER A 23 -17.14 -21.95 -29.37
N LEU A 24 -16.30 -22.97 -29.19
CA LEU A 24 -16.49 -24.01 -28.16
C LEU A 24 -16.26 -23.48 -26.73
N VAL A 25 -15.33 -22.55 -26.57
CA VAL A 25 -15.00 -21.98 -25.23
C VAL A 25 -15.97 -20.83 -24.87
N LYS A 26 -16.59 -20.18 -25.86
CA LYS A 26 -17.47 -19.02 -25.66
C LYS A 26 -18.74 -19.32 -24.84
N ASN A 27 -19.15 -20.58 -24.77
CA ASN A 27 -20.37 -21.02 -24.11
C ASN A 27 -20.11 -21.90 -22.86
N VAL A 28 -18.87 -21.99 -22.38
CA VAL A 28 -18.57 -22.68 -21.13
C VAL A 28 -18.70 -21.65 -20.00
N PRO A 29 -19.75 -21.72 -19.17
CA PRO A 29 -19.88 -20.81 -18.05
C PRO A 29 -18.80 -21.15 -17.03
N PHE A 30 -17.91 -20.20 -16.76
CA PHE A 30 -17.03 -20.32 -15.62
C PHE A 30 -17.85 -20.15 -14.34
N THR A 31 -17.78 -21.13 -13.45
CA THR A 31 -18.42 -21.05 -12.14
C THR A 31 -17.36 -20.64 -11.13
N ASN A 32 -17.62 -19.54 -10.45
CA ASN A 32 -16.82 -19.14 -9.31
C ASN A 32 -17.05 -20.12 -8.16
N ILE A 33 -16.01 -20.84 -7.74
CA ILE A 33 -16.07 -21.81 -6.65
C ILE A 33 -15.49 -21.28 -5.33
N GLY A 34 -15.28 -19.92 -5.22
CA GLY A 34 -14.92 -19.34 -3.93
C GLY A 34 -15.93 -19.69 -2.83
N PRO A 35 -15.66 -19.41 -1.58
CA PRO A 35 -14.70 -18.47 -1.03
C PRO A 35 -13.29 -19.04 -0.90
N THR A 36 -12.32 -18.14 -0.74
CA THR A 36 -10.92 -18.48 -0.47
C THR A 36 -10.56 -18.12 0.98
N ILE A 37 -9.54 -18.80 1.54
CA ILE A 37 -9.06 -18.50 2.90
C ILE A 37 -8.43 -17.09 2.96
N MET A 38 -7.84 -16.63 1.86
CA MET A 38 -7.18 -15.34 1.70
C MET A 38 -7.77 -14.66 0.46
N SER A 39 -8.46 -13.55 0.64
CA SER A 39 -9.21 -12.91 -0.44
C SER A 39 -8.46 -11.75 -1.13
N GLY A 40 -7.14 -11.65 -0.97
CA GLY A 40 -6.31 -10.65 -1.67
C GLY A 40 -6.32 -9.27 -1.02
N ARG A 41 -5.46 -8.38 -1.55
CA ARG A 41 -5.21 -7.05 -0.99
C ARG A 41 -6.33 -6.08 -1.26
N VAL A 42 -7.00 -5.63 -0.21
CA VAL A 42 -7.97 -4.54 -0.23
C VAL A 42 -7.22 -3.21 -0.17
N VAL A 43 -7.48 -2.31 -1.11
CA VAL A 43 -6.83 -0.99 -1.17
C VAL A 43 -7.74 0.14 -0.70
N ASP A 44 -9.06 -0.02 -0.84
CA ASP A 44 -10.00 1.01 -0.41
C ASP A 44 -11.41 0.48 -0.17
N PHE A 45 -12.21 1.27 0.57
CA PHE A 45 -13.64 1.08 0.82
C PHE A 45 -14.40 2.36 0.55
N ASP A 46 -15.60 2.24 -0.03
CA ASP A 46 -16.60 3.28 0.05
C ASP A 46 -17.88 2.72 0.66
N VAL A 47 -18.27 3.27 1.80
CA VAL A 47 -19.37 2.76 2.62
C VAL A 47 -20.54 3.73 2.59
N ASN A 48 -21.75 3.20 2.34
CA ASN A 48 -22.97 3.99 2.31
C ASN A 48 -23.20 4.69 3.67
N PRO A 49 -23.15 6.03 3.74
CA PRO A 49 -23.28 6.77 4.99
C PRO A 49 -24.65 6.61 5.67
N ASN A 50 -25.66 6.18 4.91
CA ASN A 50 -27.02 5.95 5.39
C ASN A 50 -27.27 4.48 5.77
N ASN A 51 -26.47 3.54 5.24
CA ASN A 51 -26.59 2.11 5.51
C ASN A 51 -25.20 1.46 5.55
N PRO A 52 -24.52 1.38 6.69
CA PRO A 52 -23.16 0.82 6.79
C PRO A 52 -23.06 -0.69 6.49
N ASN A 53 -24.19 -1.38 6.28
CA ASN A 53 -24.17 -2.76 5.78
C ASN A 53 -23.96 -2.84 4.26
N GLU A 54 -23.96 -1.70 3.58
CA GLU A 54 -23.83 -1.55 2.14
C GLU A 54 -22.54 -0.81 1.82
N PHE A 55 -21.65 -1.45 1.07
CA PHE A 55 -20.37 -0.87 0.72
C PHE A 55 -19.70 -1.55 -0.48
N TYR A 56 -18.75 -0.83 -1.06
CA TYR A 56 -17.85 -1.32 -2.08
C TYR A 56 -16.47 -1.62 -1.50
N VAL A 57 -15.82 -2.63 -2.05
CA VAL A 57 -14.45 -3.04 -1.70
C VAL A 57 -13.62 -3.08 -2.95
N ALA A 58 -12.57 -2.25 -3.00
CA ALA A 58 -11.60 -2.23 -4.08
C ALA A 58 -10.40 -3.12 -3.73
N TYR A 59 -10.07 -4.05 -4.63
CA TYR A 59 -8.89 -4.89 -4.52
C TYR A 59 -7.80 -4.39 -5.49
N ALA A 60 -6.55 -4.42 -5.06
CA ALA A 60 -5.41 -3.89 -5.83
C ALA A 60 -5.35 -4.39 -7.28
N SER A 61 -5.65 -5.67 -7.50
CA SER A 61 -5.72 -6.31 -8.81
C SER A 61 -6.83 -7.37 -8.90
N GLY A 62 -7.82 -7.28 -8.00
CA GLY A 62 -8.95 -8.20 -7.90
C GLY A 62 -10.30 -7.54 -8.23
N GLY A 63 -10.29 -6.35 -8.81
CA GLY A 63 -11.49 -5.63 -9.21
C GLY A 63 -12.24 -4.96 -8.07
N LEU A 64 -13.50 -4.61 -8.34
CA LEU A 64 -14.41 -3.95 -7.42
C LEU A 64 -15.56 -4.88 -7.06
N TRP A 65 -15.81 -5.01 -5.76
CA TRP A 65 -16.83 -5.89 -5.20
C TRP A 65 -17.84 -5.09 -4.38
N TYR A 66 -19.09 -5.50 -4.44
CA TYR A 66 -20.22 -4.86 -3.77
C TYR A 66 -20.90 -5.80 -2.80
N THR A 67 -21.27 -5.31 -1.64
CA THR A 67 -22.11 -5.97 -0.66
C THR A 67 -23.23 -5.04 -0.19
N ASN A 68 -24.41 -5.60 0.09
CA ASN A 68 -25.54 -4.89 0.72
C ASN A 68 -26.02 -5.59 2.01
N ASN A 69 -25.25 -6.54 2.49
CA ASN A 69 -25.61 -7.38 3.63
C ASN A 69 -24.45 -7.59 4.60
N ASN A 70 -23.69 -6.51 4.82
CA ASN A 70 -22.59 -6.48 5.80
C ASN A 70 -21.55 -7.58 5.54
N ALA A 71 -21.07 -7.65 4.30
CA ALA A 71 -20.08 -8.61 3.85
C ALA A 71 -20.46 -10.11 3.97
N THR A 72 -21.71 -10.43 4.21
CA THR A 72 -22.17 -11.83 4.21
C THR A 72 -22.02 -12.46 2.83
N SER A 73 -22.26 -11.67 1.77
CA SER A 73 -21.97 -12.03 0.39
C SER A 73 -21.52 -10.81 -0.41
N PHE A 74 -20.78 -11.08 -1.49
CA PHE A 74 -20.30 -10.06 -2.41
C PHE A 74 -20.66 -10.40 -3.86
N VAL A 75 -20.81 -9.36 -4.66
CA VAL A 75 -20.97 -9.45 -6.12
C VAL A 75 -19.84 -8.68 -6.76
N SER A 76 -19.12 -9.31 -7.72
CA SER A 76 -18.16 -8.60 -8.56
C SER A 76 -18.90 -7.67 -9.51
N ILE A 77 -18.46 -6.41 -9.61
CA ILE A 77 -19.08 -5.41 -10.46
C ILE A 77 -18.11 -4.80 -11.47
N ALA A 78 -16.83 -5.16 -11.41
CA ALA A 78 -15.82 -4.67 -12.34
C ALA A 78 -15.43 -5.69 -13.42
N ASP A 79 -16.15 -6.81 -13.58
CA ASP A 79 -15.79 -7.86 -14.55
C ASP A 79 -15.73 -7.34 -15.99
N ASN A 80 -16.57 -6.32 -16.32
CA ASN A 80 -16.60 -5.66 -17.62
C ASN A 80 -15.76 -4.37 -17.67
N ALA A 81 -15.03 -4.02 -16.58
CA ALA A 81 -14.17 -2.86 -16.58
C ALA A 81 -12.91 -3.10 -17.42
N PRO A 82 -12.34 -2.06 -18.03
CA PRO A 82 -11.12 -2.16 -18.84
C PRO A 82 -9.90 -2.69 -18.06
N THR A 83 -9.92 -2.62 -16.75
CA THR A 83 -8.88 -3.14 -15.85
C THR A 83 -9.46 -3.60 -14.53
N GLN A 84 -8.78 -4.56 -13.89
CA GLN A 84 -9.06 -4.99 -12.51
C GLN A 84 -8.13 -4.33 -11.49
N ASN A 85 -7.25 -3.41 -11.93
CA ASN A 85 -6.26 -2.76 -11.09
C ASN A 85 -6.86 -1.50 -10.46
N MET A 86 -7.16 -1.55 -9.16
CA MET A 86 -7.77 -0.46 -8.42
C MET A 86 -6.73 0.32 -7.62
N GLY A 87 -6.85 1.64 -7.60
CA GLY A 87 -6.04 2.53 -6.76
C GLY A 87 -6.87 3.11 -5.62
N ASP A 88 -8.01 3.71 -5.97
CA ASP A 88 -8.94 4.36 -5.03
C ASP A 88 -10.34 4.41 -5.63
N ILE A 89 -11.36 4.49 -4.79
CA ILE A 89 -12.76 4.58 -5.23
C ILE A 89 -13.49 5.71 -4.51
N ALA A 90 -14.48 6.28 -5.19
CA ALA A 90 -15.44 7.19 -4.58
C ALA A 90 -16.84 6.95 -5.17
N VAL A 91 -17.85 6.97 -4.31
CA VAL A 91 -19.23 6.71 -4.68
C VAL A 91 -20.12 7.88 -4.30
N ASP A 92 -20.84 8.40 -5.26
CA ASP A 92 -22.01 9.25 -5.01
C ASP A 92 -23.21 8.31 -4.76
N TRP A 93 -23.50 8.08 -3.49
CA TRP A 93 -24.55 7.15 -3.05
C TRP A 93 -25.97 7.60 -3.39
N ASP A 94 -26.18 8.89 -3.63
CA ASP A 94 -27.50 9.40 -3.99
C ASP A 94 -27.82 9.13 -5.48
N SER A 95 -26.84 9.31 -6.37
CA SER A 95 -26.98 8.99 -7.79
C SER A 95 -26.48 7.60 -8.17
N GLU A 96 -25.87 6.88 -7.21
CA GLU A 96 -25.22 5.56 -7.40
C GLU A 96 -24.12 5.59 -8.48
N THR A 97 -23.49 6.75 -8.65
CA THR A 97 -22.37 6.94 -9.56
C THR A 97 -21.07 6.53 -8.88
N ILE A 98 -20.32 5.65 -9.52
CA ILE A 98 -19.05 5.13 -9.03
C ILE A 98 -17.90 5.71 -9.84
N TRP A 99 -16.89 6.20 -9.16
CA TRP A 99 -15.63 6.63 -9.74
C TRP A 99 -14.51 5.73 -9.26
N ILE A 100 -13.64 5.30 -10.17
CA ILE A 100 -12.45 4.52 -9.86
C ILE A 100 -11.23 5.25 -10.39
N GLY A 101 -10.31 5.57 -9.50
CA GLY A 101 -8.92 5.85 -9.85
C GLY A 101 -8.18 4.53 -10.01
N THR A 102 -7.74 4.21 -11.23
CA THR A 102 -7.14 2.91 -11.51
C THR A 102 -5.64 2.88 -11.26
N GLY A 103 -5.11 1.67 -11.00
CA GLY A 103 -3.69 1.41 -10.74
C GLY A 103 -3.30 1.58 -9.29
N GLU A 104 -2.80 0.52 -8.69
CA GLU A 104 -2.39 0.49 -7.28
C GLU A 104 -1.28 1.48 -6.98
N SER A 105 -1.47 2.34 -5.98
CA SER A 105 -0.59 3.47 -5.66
C SER A 105 0.63 3.13 -4.78
N ASN A 106 0.75 1.90 -4.27
CA ASN A 106 1.74 1.51 -3.26
C ASN A 106 3.19 1.43 -3.73
N SER A 107 3.49 1.60 -5.00
CA SER A 107 4.85 1.59 -5.56
C SER A 107 5.67 0.33 -5.31
N SER A 108 5.04 -0.81 -5.07
CA SER A 108 5.66 -2.13 -5.09
C SER A 108 6.07 -2.51 -6.51
N ARG A 109 7.00 -3.48 -6.67
CA ARG A 109 7.31 -4.04 -7.99
C ARG A 109 6.10 -4.69 -8.65
N SER A 110 5.14 -5.14 -7.85
CA SER A 110 3.88 -5.76 -8.28
C SER A 110 2.69 -4.79 -8.25
N SER A 111 2.91 -3.49 -8.14
CA SER A 111 1.86 -2.49 -8.31
C SER A 111 1.59 -2.31 -9.80
N TYR A 112 0.46 -2.86 -10.26
CA TYR A 112 0.09 -2.84 -11.67
C TYR A 112 -0.52 -1.52 -12.07
N ALA A 113 -0.15 -1.05 -13.27
CA ALA A 113 -0.68 0.18 -13.83
C ALA A 113 -2.18 0.07 -14.12
N GLY A 114 -2.86 1.19 -13.96
CA GLY A 114 -4.23 1.40 -14.39
C GLY A 114 -4.30 1.99 -15.79
N VAL A 115 -5.51 2.49 -16.12
CA VAL A 115 -5.85 3.05 -17.44
C VAL A 115 -6.47 4.45 -17.31
N GLY A 116 -6.28 5.12 -16.20
CA GLY A 116 -6.87 6.43 -15.90
C GLY A 116 -8.06 6.34 -14.96
N VAL A 117 -9.03 7.23 -15.13
CA VAL A 117 -10.23 7.30 -14.30
C VAL A 117 -11.40 6.60 -15.02
N LEU A 118 -12.04 5.68 -14.32
CA LEU A 118 -13.25 5.01 -14.77
C LEU A 118 -14.48 5.58 -14.03
N LYS A 119 -15.59 5.68 -14.74
CA LYS A 119 -16.88 6.11 -14.21
C LYS A 119 -17.97 5.14 -14.61
N SER A 120 -18.83 4.77 -13.67
CA SER A 120 -20.08 4.05 -13.92
C SER A 120 -21.25 4.87 -13.38
N MET A 121 -22.34 4.92 -14.13
CA MET A 121 -23.59 5.61 -13.76
C MET A 121 -24.76 4.61 -13.61
N ASP A 122 -24.44 3.32 -13.54
CA ASP A 122 -25.42 2.22 -13.53
C ASP A 122 -25.03 1.09 -12.57
N LYS A 123 -24.38 1.46 -11.44
CA LYS A 123 -23.92 0.53 -10.39
C LYS A 123 -22.87 -0.48 -10.89
N GLY A 124 -21.98 -0.07 -11.77
CA GLY A 124 -20.91 -0.91 -12.27
C GLY A 124 -21.28 -1.87 -13.42
N LYS A 125 -22.49 -1.76 -13.99
CA LYS A 125 -22.88 -2.57 -15.15
C LYS A 125 -22.09 -2.19 -16.40
N THR A 126 -21.88 -0.88 -16.59
CA THR A 126 -21.03 -0.34 -17.65
C THR A 126 -20.02 0.66 -17.12
N TRP A 127 -18.86 0.72 -17.78
CA TRP A 127 -17.75 1.56 -17.41
C TRP A 127 -17.31 2.44 -18.57
N THR A 128 -17.10 3.71 -18.29
CA THR A 128 -16.54 4.69 -19.23
C THR A 128 -15.21 5.18 -18.70
N ASN A 129 -14.17 5.14 -19.54
CA ASN A 129 -12.92 5.84 -19.24
C ASN A 129 -13.15 7.33 -19.49
N VAL A 130 -12.96 8.14 -18.46
CA VAL A 130 -13.19 9.58 -18.47
C VAL A 130 -11.90 10.41 -18.47
N GLY A 131 -10.76 9.79 -18.80
CA GLY A 131 -9.49 10.48 -19.01
C GLY A 131 -8.37 10.08 -18.07
N LEU A 132 -7.29 10.87 -18.07
CA LEU A 132 -6.05 10.64 -17.33
C LEU A 132 -5.45 9.26 -17.62
N THR A 133 -5.41 8.88 -18.90
CA THR A 133 -5.02 7.52 -19.33
C THR A 133 -3.53 7.23 -19.14
N ASP A 134 -2.69 8.26 -19.06
CA ASP A 134 -1.24 8.16 -18.82
C ASP A 134 -0.88 8.34 -17.32
N SER A 135 -1.90 8.38 -16.44
CA SER A 135 -1.68 8.51 -15.00
C SER A 135 -1.05 7.27 -14.36
N HIS A 136 -1.32 6.10 -14.89
CA HIS A 136 -0.93 4.76 -14.43
C HIS A 136 -1.33 4.42 -12.98
N HIS A 137 -1.12 5.33 -12.03
CA HIS A 137 -1.41 5.08 -10.60
C HIS A 137 -2.12 6.29 -9.99
N ILE A 138 -3.32 6.06 -9.49
CA ILE A 138 -4.15 7.10 -8.86
C ILE A 138 -4.24 6.77 -7.37
N GLY A 139 -3.84 7.73 -6.53
CA GLY A 139 -3.78 7.56 -5.08
C GLY A 139 -5.05 7.96 -4.35
N ARG A 140 -5.85 8.88 -4.94
CA ARG A 140 -7.08 9.35 -4.30
C ARG A 140 -8.07 9.91 -5.32
N VAL A 141 -9.36 9.63 -5.09
CA VAL A 141 -10.50 10.23 -5.80
C VAL A 141 -11.43 10.86 -4.79
N VAL A 142 -11.80 12.13 -5.00
CA VAL A 142 -12.67 12.89 -4.10
C VAL A 142 -13.81 13.50 -4.88
N ILE A 143 -15.05 13.13 -4.54
CA ILE A 143 -16.27 13.72 -5.10
C ILE A 143 -16.70 14.89 -4.20
N ASN A 144 -17.02 16.03 -4.80
CA ASN A 144 -17.67 17.12 -4.07
C ASN A 144 -19.13 16.72 -3.74
N LYS A 145 -19.44 16.49 -2.48
CA LYS A 145 -20.77 16.04 -2.02
C LYS A 145 -21.91 17.05 -2.34
N TYR A 146 -21.58 18.30 -2.63
CA TYR A 146 -22.59 19.34 -2.97
C TYR A 146 -22.73 19.53 -4.50
N ASN A 147 -21.75 19.07 -5.27
CA ASN A 147 -21.79 19.10 -6.74
C ASN A 147 -21.00 17.91 -7.28
N THR A 148 -21.68 16.80 -7.52
CA THR A 148 -21.05 15.53 -7.90
C THR A 148 -20.45 15.52 -9.32
N ASN A 149 -20.61 16.61 -10.09
CA ASN A 149 -19.83 16.86 -11.30
C ASN A 149 -18.40 17.37 -11.02
N GLU A 150 -18.15 17.84 -9.80
CA GLU A 150 -16.81 18.23 -9.37
C GLU A 150 -16.12 17.05 -8.68
N VAL A 151 -15.00 16.62 -9.29
CA VAL A 151 -14.18 15.54 -8.77
C VAL A 151 -12.72 15.96 -8.81
N ILE A 152 -11.99 15.64 -7.77
CA ILE A 152 -10.54 15.86 -7.65
C ILE A 152 -9.85 14.50 -7.59
N VAL A 153 -8.75 14.37 -8.33
CA VAL A 153 -7.95 13.15 -8.39
C VAL A 153 -6.50 13.45 -8.07
N GLY A 154 -5.96 12.73 -7.09
CA GLY A 154 -4.53 12.70 -6.78
C GLY A 154 -3.82 11.65 -7.61
N VAL A 155 -2.97 12.09 -8.54
CA VAL A 155 -2.24 11.20 -9.46
C VAL A 155 -0.81 11.03 -8.99
N VAL A 156 -0.42 9.78 -8.73
CA VAL A 156 0.94 9.40 -8.36
C VAL A 156 1.87 9.33 -9.58
N GLY A 157 1.33 8.95 -10.75
CA GLY A 157 2.07 8.85 -12.01
C GLY A 157 2.75 7.50 -12.21
N HIS A 158 3.54 7.38 -13.26
CA HIS A 158 4.22 6.14 -13.64
C HIS A 158 5.14 5.60 -12.52
N LEU A 159 5.21 4.27 -12.40
CA LEU A 159 6.07 3.63 -11.40
C LEU A 159 7.55 3.67 -11.80
N TYR A 160 7.87 3.42 -13.06
CA TYR A 160 9.23 3.17 -13.53
C TYR A 160 9.81 4.30 -14.40
N THR A 161 9.00 5.28 -14.78
CA THR A 161 9.38 6.41 -15.64
C THR A 161 8.77 7.71 -15.13
N SER A 162 9.34 8.82 -15.49
CA SER A 162 8.71 10.13 -15.36
C SER A 162 7.52 10.26 -16.34
N ASN A 163 6.55 11.08 -15.99
CA ASN A 163 5.45 11.46 -16.88
C ASN A 163 4.79 12.77 -16.41
N SER A 164 4.03 13.43 -17.29
CA SER A 164 3.40 14.71 -17.00
C SER A 164 1.99 14.60 -16.36
N GLU A 165 1.32 13.45 -16.48
CA GLU A 165 0.08 13.20 -15.74
C GLU A 165 0.40 12.81 -14.29
N ARG A 166 0.86 13.81 -13.51
CA ARG A 166 1.14 13.75 -12.07
C ARG A 166 0.59 14.98 -11.40
N GLY A 167 0.26 14.87 -10.13
CA GLY A 167 -0.24 16.01 -9.36
C GLY A 167 -1.72 15.90 -9.04
N ILE A 168 -2.42 17.03 -8.97
CA ILE A 168 -3.85 17.08 -8.71
C ILE A 168 -4.57 17.51 -9.98
N PHE A 169 -5.52 16.70 -10.38
CA PHE A 169 -6.43 17.02 -11.49
C PHE A 169 -7.84 17.23 -10.95
N LYS A 170 -8.51 18.26 -11.48
CA LYS A 170 -9.89 18.60 -11.13
C LYS A 170 -10.76 18.65 -12.38
N THR A 171 -11.92 18.03 -12.31
CA THR A 171 -13.04 18.21 -13.26
C THR A 171 -14.17 18.98 -12.59
N VAL A 172 -14.92 19.73 -13.37
CA VAL A 172 -16.18 20.41 -12.95
C VAL A 172 -17.35 20.04 -13.84
N ASP A 173 -17.15 19.14 -14.80
CA ASP A 173 -18.11 18.75 -15.82
C ASP A 173 -18.36 17.22 -15.86
N GLY A 174 -18.09 16.56 -14.74
CA GLY A 174 -18.33 15.12 -14.58
C GLY A 174 -17.33 14.24 -15.32
N GLY A 175 -16.09 14.72 -15.52
CA GLY A 175 -15.00 13.98 -16.11
C GLY A 175 -14.86 14.16 -17.63
N LYS A 176 -15.56 15.12 -18.22
CA LYS A 176 -15.40 15.41 -19.66
C LYS A 176 -14.09 16.13 -19.94
N THR A 177 -13.68 17.03 -19.01
CA THR A 177 -12.41 17.74 -19.06
C THR A 177 -11.72 17.70 -17.70
N TRP A 178 -10.38 17.72 -17.71
CA TRP A 178 -9.55 17.73 -16.52
C TRP A 178 -8.54 18.88 -16.56
N ASN A 179 -8.46 19.64 -15.48
CA ASN A 179 -7.48 20.69 -15.30
C ASN A 179 -6.45 20.24 -14.26
N ASN A 180 -5.16 20.34 -14.60
CA ASN A 180 -4.11 20.13 -13.61
C ASN A 180 -4.02 21.38 -12.72
N VAL A 181 -4.43 21.26 -11.45
CA VAL A 181 -4.49 22.36 -10.47
C VAL A 181 -3.31 22.36 -9.51
N LEU A 182 -2.49 21.31 -9.52
CA LEU A 182 -1.20 21.26 -8.83
C LEU A 182 -0.26 20.31 -9.56
N PHE A 183 0.72 20.85 -10.24
CA PHE A 183 1.85 20.10 -10.83
C PHE A 183 3.14 20.53 -10.14
N ILE A 184 3.94 19.58 -9.66
CA ILE A 184 5.20 19.84 -8.98
C ILE A 184 6.35 19.60 -9.94
N ASN A 185 6.49 18.38 -10.41
CA ASN A 185 7.41 17.95 -11.48
C ASN A 185 7.00 16.57 -12.00
N ASP A 186 7.74 16.02 -12.96
CA ASP A 186 7.46 14.76 -13.64
C ASP A 186 7.88 13.48 -12.85
N GLU A 187 8.44 13.64 -11.64
CA GLU A 187 8.78 12.54 -10.71
C GLU A 187 7.98 12.58 -9.40
N THR A 188 7.26 13.70 -9.12
CA THR A 188 6.49 13.89 -7.88
C THR A 188 5.00 13.86 -8.17
N GLY A 189 4.30 12.89 -7.60
CA GLY A 189 2.85 12.78 -7.70
C GLY A 189 2.14 13.10 -6.38
N ILE A 190 0.80 13.00 -6.37
CA ILE A 190 -0.04 13.16 -5.18
C ILE A 190 -0.56 11.77 -4.77
N ILE A 191 -0.24 11.38 -3.52
CA ILE A 191 -0.57 10.07 -2.98
C ILE A 191 -1.82 10.08 -2.12
N ASP A 192 -2.12 11.18 -1.45
CA ASP A 192 -3.29 11.28 -0.58
C ASP A 192 -3.92 12.68 -0.61
N ILE A 193 -5.24 12.73 -0.44
CA ILE A 193 -6.03 13.97 -0.30
C ILE A 193 -7.05 13.74 0.82
N SER A 194 -7.07 14.63 1.79
CA SER A 194 -8.05 14.65 2.88
C SER A 194 -8.88 15.91 2.81
N VAL A 195 -10.19 15.77 2.91
CA VAL A 195 -11.16 16.88 2.87
C VAL A 195 -11.71 17.11 4.26
N SER A 196 -11.92 18.36 4.62
CA SER A 196 -12.56 18.69 5.89
C SER A 196 -13.99 18.13 5.95
N PRO A 197 -14.37 17.45 7.03
CA PRO A 197 -15.74 16.96 7.20
C PRO A 197 -16.76 18.10 7.36
N THR A 198 -16.32 19.31 7.71
CA THR A 198 -17.18 20.48 8.01
C THR A 198 -17.20 21.50 6.89
N ASP A 199 -16.09 21.72 6.19
CA ASP A 199 -16.00 22.66 5.06
C ASP A 199 -15.28 22.02 3.87
N PRO A 200 -15.98 21.67 2.77
CA PRO A 200 -15.38 21.03 1.60
C PRO A 200 -14.42 21.93 0.81
N ASN A 201 -14.37 23.23 1.11
CA ASN A 201 -13.37 24.12 0.52
C ASN A 201 -11.98 23.90 1.12
N ILE A 202 -11.91 23.33 2.34
CA ILE A 202 -10.64 23.09 3.04
C ILE A 202 -10.19 21.65 2.78
N MET A 203 -9.03 21.53 2.13
CA MET A 203 -8.43 20.25 1.77
C MET A 203 -6.95 20.26 2.04
N PHE A 204 -6.41 19.08 2.34
CA PHE A 204 -4.97 18.84 2.40
C PHE A 204 -4.61 17.74 1.41
N ALA A 205 -3.46 17.89 0.76
CA ALA A 205 -2.91 16.88 -0.13
C ALA A 205 -1.44 16.62 0.22
N SER A 206 -1.00 15.38 0.04
CA SER A 206 0.40 15.02 0.22
C SER A 206 1.03 14.63 -1.10
N SER A 207 2.15 15.28 -1.41
CA SER A 207 3.00 14.88 -2.53
C SER A 207 3.97 13.80 -2.10
N TRP A 208 4.38 13.00 -3.08
CA TRP A 208 5.37 11.96 -2.92
C TRP A 208 6.32 11.93 -4.11
N GLU A 209 7.57 12.31 -3.85
CA GLU A 209 8.66 12.13 -4.80
C GLU A 209 9.22 10.73 -4.67
N ARG A 210 9.22 9.99 -5.75
CA ARG A 210 9.71 8.61 -5.78
C ARG A 210 10.29 8.23 -7.14
N ASN A 211 11.29 7.38 -7.12
CA ASN A 211 11.88 6.82 -8.32
C ASN A 211 12.15 5.33 -8.15
N ARG A 212 11.48 4.49 -8.94
CA ARG A 212 11.69 3.05 -8.92
C ARG A 212 12.37 2.59 -10.19
N LYS A 213 13.41 1.80 -10.00
CA LYS A 213 14.08 1.04 -11.05
C LYS A 213 13.96 -0.45 -10.74
N ALA A 214 14.27 -1.32 -11.70
CA ALA A 214 14.28 -2.76 -11.48
C ALA A 214 15.27 -3.17 -10.37
N TRP A 215 16.35 -2.41 -10.19
CA TRP A 215 17.45 -2.67 -9.27
C TRP A 215 17.55 -1.69 -8.10
N ASN A 216 16.78 -0.61 -8.09
CA ASN A 216 16.79 0.42 -7.04
C ASN A 216 15.42 1.00 -6.78
N PHE A 217 15.24 1.56 -5.59
CA PHE A 217 14.07 2.34 -5.22
C PHE A 217 14.46 3.47 -4.27
N ASP A 218 14.22 4.69 -4.72
CA ASP A 218 14.28 5.91 -3.92
C ASP A 218 12.83 6.30 -3.60
N GLY A 219 12.43 6.13 -2.36
CA GLY A 219 11.04 6.33 -1.89
C GLY A 219 10.82 7.62 -1.12
N ASP A 220 11.78 8.53 -1.19
CA ASP A 220 11.79 9.81 -0.49
C ASP A 220 12.40 10.91 -1.35
N GLY A 221 12.05 12.16 -1.09
CA GLY A 221 12.59 13.29 -1.85
C GLY A 221 12.21 14.66 -1.27
N GLU A 222 12.88 15.71 -1.77
CA GLU A 222 12.73 17.10 -1.32
C GLU A 222 11.35 17.69 -1.67
N ASN A 223 10.68 17.12 -2.67
CA ASN A 223 9.38 17.56 -3.12
C ASN A 223 8.21 16.78 -2.47
N SER A 224 8.51 15.81 -1.58
CA SER A 224 7.50 15.20 -0.72
C SER A 224 7.10 16.21 0.37
N ALA A 225 5.82 16.59 0.40
CA ALA A 225 5.35 17.71 1.22
C ALA A 225 3.83 17.64 1.44
N ILE A 226 3.31 18.51 2.32
CA ILE A 226 1.88 18.72 2.50
C ILE A 226 1.48 20.05 1.88
N TYR A 227 0.38 20.03 1.14
CA TYR A 227 -0.26 21.18 0.50
C TYR A 227 -1.65 21.39 1.08
N LYS A 228 -2.10 22.64 1.12
CA LYS A 228 -3.44 23.03 1.56
C LYS A 228 -4.16 23.81 0.47
N SER A 229 -5.44 23.52 0.30
CA SER A 229 -6.40 24.34 -0.44
C SER A 229 -7.45 24.90 0.51
N THR A 230 -7.96 26.10 0.20
CA THR A 230 -9.07 26.77 0.90
C THR A 230 -10.17 27.22 -0.08
N ASP A 231 -10.12 26.71 -1.31
CA ASP A 231 -11.00 27.09 -2.41
C ASP A 231 -11.53 25.84 -3.19
N ALA A 232 -11.84 24.78 -2.46
CA ALA A 232 -12.32 23.51 -3.02
C ALA A 232 -11.35 22.89 -4.02
N GLY A 233 -10.04 23.02 -3.77
CA GLY A 233 -9.00 22.40 -4.58
C GLY A 233 -8.69 23.11 -5.90
N ASN A 234 -9.11 24.39 -6.08
CA ASN A 234 -8.75 25.13 -7.27
C ASN A 234 -7.29 25.62 -7.22
N THR A 235 -6.81 25.99 -6.02
CA THR A 235 -5.41 26.37 -5.79
C THR A 235 -4.85 25.68 -4.57
N TRP A 236 -3.52 25.49 -4.55
CA TRP A 236 -2.83 24.74 -3.51
C TRP A 236 -1.56 25.49 -3.07
N ALA A 237 -1.35 25.59 -1.76
CA ALA A 237 -0.16 26.17 -1.17
C ALA A 237 0.59 25.13 -0.34
N LYS A 238 1.92 25.02 -0.50
CA LYS A 238 2.77 24.17 0.34
C LYS A 238 2.77 24.71 1.77
N VAL A 239 2.44 23.86 2.76
CA VAL A 239 2.35 24.23 4.18
C VAL A 239 3.46 23.63 5.04
N THR A 240 4.24 22.69 4.50
CA THR A 240 5.42 22.18 5.19
C THR A 240 6.65 22.98 4.81
N THR A 241 7.16 23.75 5.77
CA THR A 241 8.38 24.56 5.68
C THR A 241 9.31 24.21 6.85
N THR A 242 10.53 24.75 6.87
CA THR A 242 11.47 24.58 7.98
C THR A 242 10.90 25.09 9.31
N GLU A 243 10.02 26.11 9.26
CA GLU A 243 9.41 26.73 10.43
C GLU A 243 8.12 26.02 10.86
N SER A 244 7.52 25.22 10.00
CA SER A 244 6.24 24.55 10.29
C SER A 244 6.32 23.47 11.37
N GLY A 245 7.53 22.99 11.70
CA GLY A 245 7.72 21.89 12.63
C GLY A 245 7.48 20.50 12.03
N PHE A 246 7.09 20.40 10.75
CA PHE A 246 7.09 19.16 9.99
C PHE A 246 8.46 18.97 9.32
N PRO A 247 9.01 17.74 9.28
CA PRO A 247 10.29 17.49 8.61
C PRO A 247 10.26 17.87 7.13
N VAL A 248 11.38 18.36 6.60
CA VAL A 248 11.56 18.76 5.20
C VAL A 248 12.89 18.28 4.65
N GLY A 249 13.00 18.17 3.34
CA GLY A 249 14.22 17.77 2.64
C GLY A 249 14.22 16.29 2.22
N ARG A 250 15.37 15.81 1.74
CA ARG A 250 15.56 14.39 1.42
C ARG A 250 15.39 13.54 2.69
N GLY A 251 14.68 12.46 2.56
CA GLY A 251 14.28 11.61 3.70
C GLY A 251 12.79 11.72 4.01
N ILE A 252 12.05 12.60 3.32
CA ILE A 252 10.58 12.66 3.40
C ILE A 252 10.00 11.68 2.39
N GLY A 253 9.50 10.56 2.90
CA GLY A 253 8.83 9.52 2.14
C GLY A 253 7.33 9.77 1.95
N ARG A 254 6.56 8.69 1.92
CA ARG A 254 5.10 8.74 1.78
C ARG A 254 4.46 9.39 3.00
N ILE A 255 3.47 10.26 2.76
CA ILE A 255 2.69 10.93 3.80
C ILE A 255 1.22 10.56 3.60
N GLY A 256 0.58 10.07 4.66
CA GLY A 256 -0.88 9.91 4.73
C GLY A 256 -1.50 11.00 5.57
N LEU A 257 -2.73 11.38 5.27
CA LEU A 257 -3.43 12.52 5.87
C LEU A 257 -4.82 12.13 6.37
N THR A 258 -5.25 12.74 7.48
CA THR A 258 -6.64 12.67 7.94
C THR A 258 -7.02 13.94 8.67
N MET A 259 -8.25 14.42 8.49
CA MET A 259 -8.78 15.61 9.13
C MET A 259 -9.88 15.24 10.12
N PHE A 260 -9.78 15.78 11.35
CA PHE A 260 -10.88 15.72 12.31
C PHE A 260 -11.86 16.89 12.10
N ASN A 261 -11.34 18.08 11.81
CA ASN A 261 -12.06 19.29 11.43
C ASN A 261 -11.12 20.23 10.65
N ASP A 262 -11.59 21.45 10.34
CA ASP A 262 -10.85 22.45 9.55
C ASP A 262 -9.47 22.80 10.11
N ASN A 263 -9.29 22.70 11.42
CA ASN A 263 -8.06 23.08 12.11
C ASN A 263 -7.22 21.89 12.57
N THR A 264 -7.86 20.76 12.87
CA THR A 264 -7.19 19.58 13.42
C THR A 264 -6.91 18.56 12.32
N VAL A 265 -5.64 18.42 11.98
CA VAL A 265 -5.14 17.53 10.93
C VAL A 265 -4.06 16.61 11.51
N TYR A 266 -4.09 15.37 11.12
CA TYR A 266 -3.04 14.40 11.43
C TYR A 266 -2.34 13.96 10.14
N ALA A 267 -1.05 13.73 10.24
CA ALA A 267 -0.24 13.18 9.18
C ALA A 267 0.59 12.00 9.71
N ILE A 268 0.68 10.93 8.94
CA ILE A 268 1.66 9.86 9.15
C ILE A 268 2.74 9.98 8.09
N LEU A 269 3.99 9.97 8.50
CA LEU A 269 5.16 10.10 7.65
C LEU A 269 5.97 8.81 7.64
N ASP A 270 6.36 8.33 6.47
CA ASP A 270 7.48 7.42 6.29
C ASP A 270 8.78 8.22 6.30
N ASN A 271 9.40 8.32 7.48
CA ASN A 271 10.61 9.11 7.67
C ASN A 271 11.86 8.27 7.38
N GLN A 272 12.51 8.54 6.24
CA GLN A 272 13.70 7.85 5.76
C GLN A 272 15.02 8.45 6.27
N PHE A 273 14.98 9.50 7.11
CA PHE A 273 16.17 9.96 7.80
C PHE A 273 16.72 8.86 8.72
N ARG A 274 18.05 8.77 8.78
CA ARG A 274 18.70 7.77 9.61
C ARG A 274 18.54 8.10 11.10
N ARG A 275 18.30 7.07 11.89
CA ARG A 275 18.38 7.17 13.35
C ARG A 275 19.80 7.51 13.78
N PRO A 276 19.97 8.29 14.87
CA PRO A 276 21.28 8.44 15.51
C PRO A 276 21.89 7.06 15.79
N GLU A 277 23.16 6.87 15.46
CA GLU A 277 23.86 5.63 15.80
C GLU A 277 23.78 5.43 17.32
N GLN A 278 23.11 4.36 17.74
CA GLN A 278 23.17 3.94 19.13
C GLN A 278 24.61 3.48 19.40
N PRO A 279 25.20 3.83 20.54
CA PRO A 279 26.45 3.21 20.95
C PRO A 279 26.24 1.70 20.88
N LYS A 280 27.04 1.01 20.07
CA LYS A 280 26.98 -0.46 20.03
C LYS A 280 27.21 -0.93 21.44
N GLU A 281 26.21 -1.53 22.09
CA GLU A 281 26.48 -2.31 23.31
C GLU A 281 27.53 -3.35 22.93
N VAL A 282 28.73 -3.19 23.44
CA VAL A 282 29.78 -4.17 23.32
C VAL A 282 29.35 -5.32 24.19
N GLY A 283 28.52 -6.20 23.64
CA GLY A 283 28.12 -7.43 24.32
C GLY A 283 29.38 -8.18 24.75
N SER A 284 29.40 -8.73 25.95
CA SER A 284 30.51 -9.58 26.42
C SER A 284 30.64 -10.80 25.50
N GLY A 285 31.85 -11.05 24.98
CA GLY A 285 32.20 -12.18 24.14
C GLY A 285 32.31 -11.85 22.65
N LEU A 286 32.53 -12.89 21.84
CA LEU A 286 32.74 -12.76 20.39
C LEU A 286 31.53 -12.13 19.67
N GLN A 287 31.82 -11.12 18.84
CA GLN A 287 30.86 -10.40 18.05
C GLN A 287 30.99 -10.77 16.55
N LYS A 288 29.89 -10.76 15.81
CA LYS A 288 29.83 -11.07 14.39
C LYS A 288 30.85 -10.25 13.58
N ASP A 289 30.90 -8.93 13.81
CA ASP A 289 31.76 -8.04 13.05
C ASP A 289 33.26 -8.27 13.29
N ALA A 290 33.64 -8.87 14.42
CA ALA A 290 35.03 -9.24 14.72
C ALA A 290 35.55 -10.26 13.68
N PHE A 291 34.73 -11.17 13.20
CA PHE A 291 35.13 -12.19 12.24
C PHE A 291 35.38 -11.65 10.85
N LYS A 292 34.76 -10.51 10.47
CA LYS A 292 34.88 -9.94 9.10
C LYS A 292 36.31 -9.57 8.72
N LYS A 293 37.12 -9.18 9.70
CA LYS A 293 38.51 -8.73 9.54
C LYS A 293 39.53 -9.60 10.28
N MET A 294 39.11 -10.73 10.86
CA MET A 294 39.95 -11.58 11.64
C MET A 294 40.90 -12.41 10.78
N SER A 295 42.20 -12.43 11.13
CA SER A 295 43.14 -13.30 10.43
C SER A 295 43.00 -14.77 10.89
N VAL A 296 43.49 -15.69 10.07
CA VAL A 296 43.50 -17.14 10.39
C VAL A 296 44.23 -17.41 11.69
N GLU A 297 45.36 -16.71 11.93
CA GLU A 297 46.16 -16.85 13.16
C GLU A 297 45.39 -16.36 14.39
N ALA A 298 44.71 -15.23 14.29
CA ALA A 298 43.88 -14.70 15.37
C ALA A 298 42.70 -15.63 15.68
N PHE A 299 42.05 -16.15 14.62
CA PHE A 299 40.94 -17.09 14.75
C PHE A 299 41.35 -18.39 15.43
N SER A 300 42.52 -18.93 15.08
CA SER A 300 43.07 -20.16 15.70
C SER A 300 43.31 -20.02 17.19
N LYS A 301 43.61 -18.79 17.68
CA LYS A 301 43.87 -18.47 19.09
C LYS A 301 42.59 -18.23 19.91
N LEU A 302 41.42 -18.14 19.32
CA LEU A 302 40.17 -17.97 20.05
C LEU A 302 39.99 -19.09 21.08
N ASP A 303 39.38 -18.77 22.22
CA ASP A 303 38.96 -19.76 23.17
C ASP A 303 37.86 -20.66 22.59
N ASN A 304 37.98 -21.97 22.78
CA ASN A 304 37.03 -22.95 22.25
C ASN A 304 35.65 -22.84 22.91
N GLN A 305 35.61 -22.50 24.19
CA GLN A 305 34.37 -22.37 24.93
C GLN A 305 33.62 -21.12 24.45
N GLU A 306 34.32 -20.03 24.29
CA GLU A 306 33.79 -18.77 23.80
C GLU A 306 33.28 -18.89 22.36
N LEU A 307 34.03 -19.54 21.46
CA LEU A 307 33.61 -19.80 20.10
C LEU A 307 32.38 -20.73 20.05
N ASN A 308 32.34 -21.77 20.87
CA ASN A 308 31.17 -22.66 20.98
C ASN A 308 29.94 -21.91 21.53
N GLN A 309 30.11 -21.01 22.48
CA GLN A 309 29.02 -20.16 22.97
C GLN A 309 28.49 -19.24 21.86
N TYR A 310 29.37 -18.65 21.07
CA TYR A 310 28.99 -17.86 19.90
C TYR A 310 28.18 -18.69 18.92
N LEU A 311 28.65 -19.88 18.51
CA LEU A 311 27.96 -20.76 17.58
C LEU A 311 26.54 -21.14 18.08
N ARG A 312 26.40 -21.47 19.37
CA ARG A 312 25.11 -21.80 19.99
C ARG A 312 24.17 -20.62 20.04
N ARG A 313 24.67 -19.46 20.49
CA ARG A 313 23.89 -18.20 20.57
C ARG A 313 23.29 -17.81 19.20
N HIS A 314 24.05 -18.03 18.12
CA HIS A 314 23.65 -17.74 16.76
C HIS A 314 23.03 -18.93 16.00
N ARG A 315 22.68 -20.01 16.72
CA ARG A 315 21.97 -21.20 16.22
C ARG A 315 22.63 -21.85 15.00
N PHE A 316 23.98 -21.89 14.97
CA PHE A 316 24.66 -22.70 13.96
C PHE A 316 24.29 -24.18 14.14
N ALA A 317 24.24 -24.91 12.99
CA ALA A 317 23.91 -26.32 13.03
C ALA A 317 24.84 -27.10 13.99
N LEU A 318 24.31 -28.11 14.71
CA LEU A 318 25.01 -28.85 15.76
C LEU A 318 26.29 -29.55 15.28
N LYS A 319 26.43 -29.81 14.00
CA LYS A 319 27.65 -30.36 13.37
C LYS A 319 28.85 -29.40 13.46
N TYR A 320 28.63 -28.10 13.71
CA TYR A 320 29.68 -27.10 13.81
C TYR A 320 30.06 -26.91 15.27
N SER A 321 31.35 -27.12 15.55
CA SER A 321 31.97 -26.86 16.84
C SER A 321 33.22 -26.01 16.65
N ALA A 322 33.73 -25.41 17.73
CA ALA A 322 34.96 -24.66 17.67
C ALA A 322 36.11 -25.47 17.06
N THR A 323 36.22 -26.75 17.40
CA THR A 323 37.25 -27.65 16.88
C THR A 323 37.11 -27.90 15.38
N THR A 324 35.86 -28.19 14.92
CA THR A 324 35.61 -28.46 13.49
C THR A 324 35.82 -27.23 12.62
N ILE A 325 35.37 -26.05 13.09
CA ILE A 325 35.54 -24.81 12.34
C ILE A 325 36.98 -24.33 12.33
N LYS A 326 37.70 -24.41 13.45
CA LYS A 326 39.14 -24.07 13.50
C LYS A 326 39.95 -24.92 12.53
N LYS A 327 39.67 -26.21 12.45
CA LYS A 327 40.30 -27.11 11.49
C LYS A 327 39.98 -26.66 10.05
N ALA A 328 38.72 -26.36 9.74
CA ALA A 328 38.30 -25.91 8.42
C ALA A 328 38.91 -24.54 8.04
N VAL A 329 39.17 -23.68 9.02
CA VAL A 329 39.84 -22.40 8.75
C VAL A 329 41.35 -22.62 8.53
N GLN A 330 41.98 -23.56 9.26
CA GLN A 330 43.40 -23.90 9.11
C GLN A 330 43.71 -24.58 7.78
N ASP A 331 42.82 -25.44 7.29
CA ASP A 331 42.98 -26.11 6.01
C ASP A 331 42.50 -25.24 4.79
N GLY A 332 42.00 -24.04 5.05
CA GLY A 332 41.61 -23.06 4.04
C GLY A 332 40.24 -23.32 3.40
N SER A 333 39.50 -24.32 3.87
CA SER A 333 38.15 -24.61 3.33
C SER A 333 37.08 -23.61 3.79
N VAL A 334 37.33 -22.85 4.86
CA VAL A 334 36.47 -21.78 5.41
C VAL A 334 37.35 -20.62 5.84
N LYS A 335 36.85 -19.39 5.66
CA LYS A 335 37.48 -18.16 6.15
C LYS A 335 36.81 -17.72 7.46
N PRO A 336 37.49 -17.04 8.38
CA PRO A 336 36.84 -16.45 9.56
C PRO A 336 35.65 -15.58 9.23
N SER A 337 35.74 -14.81 8.13
CA SER A 337 34.66 -13.96 7.60
C SER A 337 33.38 -14.73 7.23
N ASP A 338 33.51 -16.02 6.89
CA ASP A 338 32.35 -16.83 6.49
C ASP A 338 31.38 -17.08 7.64
N LEU A 339 31.85 -17.03 8.90
CA LEU A 339 31.01 -17.08 10.08
C LEU A 339 30.13 -15.84 10.21
N ALA A 340 30.62 -14.67 9.78
CA ALA A 340 29.83 -13.46 9.71
C ALA A 340 28.85 -13.51 8.53
N LEU A 341 29.32 -13.96 7.36
CA LEU A 341 28.50 -14.09 6.14
C LEU A 341 27.38 -15.13 6.32
N TYR A 342 27.61 -16.23 7.03
CA TYR A 342 26.58 -17.23 7.35
C TYR A 342 25.40 -16.62 8.11
N LEU A 343 25.65 -15.58 8.90
CA LEU A 343 24.62 -14.86 9.65
C LEU A 343 24.10 -13.63 8.91
N ASP A 344 24.72 -13.25 7.79
CA ASP A 344 24.25 -12.17 6.95
C ASP A 344 23.05 -12.69 6.14
N ASN A 345 21.87 -12.49 6.71
CA ASN A 345 20.63 -12.72 6.01
C ASN A 345 20.32 -11.48 5.19
N ALA A 346 20.24 -11.62 3.87
CA ALA A 346 19.86 -10.51 2.97
C ALA A 346 18.51 -9.89 3.39
N ASN A 347 17.63 -10.68 4.01
CA ASN A 347 16.34 -10.20 4.51
C ASN A 347 16.43 -9.55 5.91
N SER A 348 17.54 -9.72 6.68
CA SER A 348 17.66 -9.09 8.00
C SER A 348 17.66 -7.57 7.94
N ASN A 349 18.17 -7.00 6.84
CA ASN A 349 18.14 -5.56 6.59
C ASN A 349 16.73 -5.04 6.28
N LEU A 350 15.82 -5.90 5.84
CA LEU A 350 14.41 -5.53 5.62
C LEU A 350 13.66 -5.26 6.93
N PHE A 351 14.09 -5.89 8.02
CA PHE A 351 13.45 -5.79 9.34
C PHE A 351 14.24 -4.93 10.34
N ASN A 352 15.54 -4.73 10.11
CA ASN A 352 16.40 -3.87 10.91
C ASN A 352 16.62 -2.53 10.20
N SER A 353 15.55 -1.77 10.03
CA SER A 353 15.61 -0.43 9.46
C SER A 353 16.42 0.50 10.38
N GLN A 354 17.49 1.11 9.82
CA GLN A 354 18.22 2.18 10.50
C GLN A 354 17.57 3.56 10.32
N VAL A 355 16.43 3.61 9.62
CA VAL A 355 15.67 4.85 9.41
C VAL A 355 14.72 5.10 10.58
N ILE A 356 14.28 6.35 10.72
CA ILE A 356 13.32 6.75 11.76
C ILE A 356 12.02 5.96 11.60
N GLY A 357 11.54 5.80 10.35
CA GLY A 357 10.34 5.03 10.04
C GLY A 357 9.06 5.83 10.28
N ALA A 358 8.02 5.18 10.79
CA ALA A 358 6.74 5.83 10.97
C ALA A 358 6.77 6.90 12.06
N GLU A 359 6.32 8.10 11.72
CA GLU A 359 6.08 9.20 12.65
C GLU A 359 4.69 9.81 12.43
N VAL A 360 4.02 10.13 13.54
CA VAL A 360 2.70 10.78 13.51
C VAL A 360 2.83 12.22 13.96
N TYR A 361 2.31 13.13 13.15
CA TYR A 361 2.27 14.57 13.40
C TYR A 361 0.83 15.06 13.52
N LYS A 362 0.62 16.09 14.32
CA LYS A 362 -0.66 16.77 14.52
C LYS A 362 -0.49 18.26 14.31
N SER A 363 -1.40 18.86 13.56
CA SER A 363 -1.66 20.30 13.52
C SER A 363 -3.00 20.58 14.19
N ILE A 364 -3.11 21.73 14.88
CA ILE A 364 -4.34 22.24 15.49
C ILE A 364 -4.70 23.65 15.01
N ASP A 365 -3.99 24.14 14.03
CA ASP A 365 -4.09 25.50 13.48
C ASP A 365 -4.27 25.48 11.93
N GLY A 366 -4.85 24.40 11.43
CA GLY A 366 -5.13 24.27 10.00
C GLY A 366 -3.88 24.09 9.14
N GLY A 367 -2.86 23.43 9.66
CA GLY A 367 -1.64 23.07 8.92
C GLY A 367 -0.53 24.12 8.97
N LEU A 368 -0.69 25.21 9.74
CA LEU A 368 0.34 26.25 9.89
C LEU A 368 1.54 25.74 10.70
N SER A 369 1.27 24.96 11.76
CA SER A 369 2.31 24.32 12.55
C SER A 369 1.99 22.86 12.83
N TRP A 370 3.06 22.05 12.98
CA TRP A 370 2.98 20.62 13.20
C TRP A 370 3.82 20.19 14.39
N LYS A 371 3.31 19.26 15.17
CA LYS A 371 4.03 18.67 16.29
C LYS A 371 3.97 17.15 16.19
N LYS A 372 5.13 16.51 16.36
CA LYS A 372 5.19 15.05 16.52
C LYS A 372 4.42 14.68 17.79
N THR A 373 3.53 13.69 17.71
CA THR A 373 2.62 13.34 18.80
C THR A 373 3.28 12.44 19.85
N HIS A 374 4.26 11.63 19.45
CA HIS A 374 4.90 10.60 20.28
C HIS A 374 6.41 10.87 20.45
N LYS A 375 6.99 10.32 21.52
CA LYS A 375 8.44 10.42 21.82
C LYS A 375 9.22 9.27 21.22
N ASP A 376 8.73 8.05 21.43
CA ASP A 376 9.42 6.81 21.06
C ASP A 376 9.22 6.51 19.57
N TYR A 377 10.05 5.68 18.99
CA TYR A 377 9.86 5.18 17.63
C TYR A 377 8.66 4.23 17.57
N ILE A 378 7.89 4.29 16.49
CA ILE A 378 6.80 3.35 16.21
C ILE A 378 7.42 2.16 15.46
N ASP A 379 8.16 1.34 16.17
CA ASP A 379 8.85 0.19 15.61
C ASP A 379 7.84 -0.89 15.13
N GLY A 380 8.21 -1.56 14.05
CA GLY A 380 7.42 -2.66 13.50
C GLY A 380 6.21 -2.25 12.68
N LEU A 381 5.84 -0.97 12.60
CA LEU A 381 4.73 -0.54 11.75
C LEU A 381 5.09 -0.70 10.26
N TYR A 382 6.23 -0.17 9.86
CA TYR A 382 6.66 -0.15 8.46
C TYR A 382 7.83 -1.09 8.18
N ASN A 383 8.69 -1.34 9.16
CA ASN A 383 10.01 -1.89 8.93
C ASN A 383 10.72 -1.06 7.85
N SER A 384 11.11 -1.67 6.72
CA SER A 384 11.67 -0.95 5.56
C SER A 384 10.66 -0.70 4.43
N TYR A 385 9.36 -0.92 4.68
CA TYR A 385 8.30 -0.86 3.68
C TYR A 385 7.38 0.35 3.83
N GLY A 386 7.87 1.48 4.34
CA GLY A 386 7.05 2.69 4.50
C GLY A 386 6.42 3.19 3.21
N TYR A 387 7.07 2.94 2.08
CA TYR A 387 6.52 3.23 0.76
C TYR A 387 5.23 2.45 0.42
N TYR A 388 5.05 1.29 1.06
CA TYR A 388 3.92 0.39 0.81
C TYR A 388 2.69 0.76 1.64
N PHE A 389 2.91 1.37 2.78
CA PHE A 389 1.90 1.81 3.73
C PHE A 389 1.81 3.34 3.78
N GLY A 390 0.96 3.89 4.61
CA GLY A 390 0.86 5.34 4.79
C GLY A 390 -0.57 5.78 5.00
N VAL A 391 -1.41 4.90 5.56
CA VAL A 391 -2.79 5.24 5.89
C VAL A 391 -2.89 5.59 7.38
N ILE A 392 -3.52 6.72 7.64
CA ILE A 392 -3.91 7.20 8.97
C ILE A 392 -5.38 7.59 8.94
N ALA A 393 -6.13 7.26 9.98
CA ALA A 393 -7.52 7.65 10.12
C ALA A 393 -7.79 8.15 11.55
N VAL A 394 -8.46 9.29 11.67
CA VAL A 394 -8.98 9.80 12.94
C VAL A 394 -10.46 9.45 13.05
N HIS A 395 -10.88 9.00 14.23
CA HIS A 395 -12.28 8.65 14.44
C HIS A 395 -13.16 9.92 14.38
N PRO A 396 -14.19 9.96 13.54
CA PRO A 396 -15.03 11.17 13.35
C PRO A 396 -15.68 11.72 14.63
N MET A 397 -15.90 10.87 15.62
CA MET A 397 -16.52 11.27 16.91
C MET A 397 -15.47 11.61 17.99
N ASN A 398 -14.19 11.26 17.82
CA ASN A 398 -13.17 11.42 18.85
C ASN A 398 -11.79 11.68 18.25
N GLN A 399 -11.32 12.92 18.32
CA GLN A 399 -10.02 13.30 17.78
C GLN A 399 -8.81 12.56 18.40
N ASN A 400 -8.97 11.95 19.57
CA ASN A 400 -7.90 11.22 20.23
C ASN A 400 -7.81 9.73 19.79
N HIS A 401 -8.83 9.25 19.10
CA HIS A 401 -8.82 7.89 18.54
C HIS A 401 -8.24 7.92 17.12
N ILE A 402 -7.00 7.47 17.01
CA ILE A 402 -6.25 7.46 15.76
C ILE A 402 -5.86 6.03 15.41
N TYR A 403 -6.03 5.68 14.15
CA TYR A 403 -5.65 4.38 13.60
C TYR A 403 -4.55 4.59 12.56
N ILE A 404 -3.48 3.80 12.65
CA ILE A 404 -2.38 3.81 11.69
C ILE A 404 -2.16 2.40 11.16
N LEU A 405 -1.98 2.32 9.86
CA LEU A 405 -1.95 1.08 9.10
C LEU A 405 -0.54 0.80 8.59
N GLY A 406 -0.12 -0.43 8.78
CA GLY A 406 1.16 -0.95 8.35
C GLY A 406 1.13 -2.46 8.38
N VAL A 407 2.25 -3.10 8.71
CA VAL A 407 2.27 -4.54 8.97
C VAL A 407 1.28 -4.88 10.09
N PRO A 408 1.30 -4.24 11.29
CA PRO A 408 0.20 -4.29 12.23
C PRO A 408 -0.82 -3.15 11.99
N LEU A 409 -2.05 -3.35 12.48
CA LEU A 409 -3.04 -2.30 12.69
C LEU A 409 -2.90 -1.77 14.11
N LEU A 410 -2.51 -0.51 14.24
CA LEU A 410 -2.31 0.14 15.53
C LEU A 410 -3.39 1.19 15.79
N LYS A 411 -3.82 1.29 17.05
CA LYS A 411 -4.75 2.30 17.56
C LYS A 411 -4.10 3.12 18.66
N SER A 412 -4.30 4.42 18.63
CA SER A 412 -4.09 5.35 19.75
C SER A 412 -5.45 5.75 20.32
N SER A 413 -5.50 5.95 21.63
CA SER A 413 -6.66 6.52 22.34
C SER A 413 -6.31 7.83 23.08
N ASP A 414 -5.10 8.34 22.87
CA ASP A 414 -4.54 9.52 23.55
C ASP A 414 -4.00 10.58 22.58
N GLY A 415 -4.54 10.60 21.35
CA GLY A 415 -4.17 11.61 20.36
C GLY A 415 -2.83 11.34 19.66
N GLY A 416 -2.37 10.09 19.64
CA GLY A 416 -1.15 9.66 18.97
C GLY A 416 0.08 9.62 19.86
N VAL A 417 -0.08 9.78 21.19
CA VAL A 417 1.05 9.70 22.13
C VAL A 417 1.53 8.26 22.29
N THR A 418 0.58 7.33 22.42
CA THR A 418 0.87 5.89 22.47
C THR A 418 0.03 5.12 21.47
N PHE A 419 0.56 3.97 21.01
CA PHE A 419 -0.11 3.11 20.05
C PHE A 419 -0.13 1.66 20.54
N GLN A 420 -1.24 0.97 20.33
CA GLN A 420 -1.42 -0.44 20.66
C GLN A 420 -1.95 -1.21 19.46
N SER A 421 -1.49 -2.44 19.29
CA SER A 421 -2.01 -3.32 18.24
C SER A 421 -3.43 -3.77 18.58
N ILE A 422 -4.33 -3.61 17.60
CA ILE A 422 -5.70 -4.11 17.64
C ILE A 422 -5.93 -5.25 16.63
N GLY A 423 -4.90 -5.63 15.86
CA GLY A 423 -4.93 -6.86 15.06
C GLY A 423 -5.01 -8.10 15.96
N LYS A 424 -5.72 -9.14 15.50
CA LYS A 424 -5.90 -10.41 16.19
C LYS A 424 -5.46 -11.56 15.29
N GLU A 425 -5.43 -12.78 15.81
CA GLU A 425 -4.98 -13.97 15.08
C GLU A 425 -5.73 -14.21 13.76
N ASN A 426 -7.01 -13.86 13.71
CA ASN A 426 -7.85 -13.98 12.51
C ASN A 426 -7.83 -12.76 11.58
N VAL A 427 -6.95 -11.78 11.85
CA VAL A 427 -6.74 -10.58 11.02
C VAL A 427 -5.40 -10.69 10.34
N HIS A 428 -5.39 -10.71 9.02
CA HIS A 428 -4.14 -10.74 8.25
C HIS A 428 -3.33 -9.46 8.48
N SER A 429 -2.02 -9.55 8.40
CA SER A 429 -1.13 -8.38 8.38
C SER A 429 -1.28 -7.55 7.09
N ASP A 430 -0.50 -6.49 7.00
CA ASP A 430 -0.39 -5.62 5.83
C ASP A 430 -1.71 -4.88 5.53
N HIS A 431 -2.04 -3.98 6.46
CA HIS A 431 -3.27 -3.20 6.44
C HIS A 431 -3.16 -2.00 5.49
N GLN A 432 -4.16 -1.85 4.58
CA GLN A 432 -4.14 -0.85 3.51
C GLN A 432 -5.33 0.10 3.55
N ALA A 433 -6.46 -0.34 4.11
CA ALA A 433 -7.68 0.45 4.16
C ALA A 433 -8.40 0.30 5.49
N ILE A 434 -9.04 1.36 5.94
CA ILE A 434 -9.91 1.35 7.13
C ILE A 434 -11.06 2.33 6.94
N TRP A 435 -12.26 1.87 7.31
CA TRP A 435 -13.41 2.74 7.48
C TRP A 435 -13.86 2.74 8.93
N LEU A 436 -14.19 3.93 9.44
CA LEU A 436 -14.63 4.17 10.81
C LEU A 436 -16.06 4.69 10.77
N ASN A 437 -16.98 4.03 11.46
CA ASN A 437 -18.38 4.43 11.44
C ASN A 437 -18.56 5.79 12.13
N PRO A 438 -19.05 6.83 11.41
CA PRO A 438 -19.20 8.17 11.99
C PRO A 438 -20.37 8.28 12.98
N LYS A 439 -21.20 7.26 13.11
CA LYS A 439 -22.39 7.26 13.96
C LYS A 439 -22.32 6.25 15.12
N VAL A 440 -21.44 5.25 15.00
CA VAL A 440 -21.32 4.15 15.97
C VAL A 440 -19.86 3.91 16.30
N GLU A 441 -19.44 4.34 17.48
CA GLU A 441 -18.10 4.09 17.96
C GLU A 441 -17.86 2.58 18.10
N GLY A 442 -16.70 2.13 17.65
CA GLY A 442 -16.34 0.71 17.70
C GLY A 442 -16.67 -0.10 16.46
N HIS A 443 -17.52 0.40 15.57
CA HIS A 443 -17.76 -0.24 14.28
C HIS A 443 -16.69 0.20 13.26
N LEU A 444 -15.86 -0.77 12.87
CA LEU A 444 -14.70 -0.60 11.98
C LEU A 444 -14.76 -1.62 10.86
N ILE A 445 -14.41 -1.21 9.65
CA ILE A 445 -14.13 -2.12 8.53
C ILE A 445 -12.66 -1.97 8.16
N ASN A 446 -11.92 -3.06 8.16
CA ASN A 446 -10.48 -3.09 7.86
C ASN A 446 -10.20 -3.94 6.62
N GLY A 447 -9.39 -3.40 5.72
CA GLY A 447 -8.88 -4.05 4.54
C GLY A 447 -7.38 -4.32 4.67
N ASN A 448 -6.98 -5.54 4.37
CA ASN A 448 -5.59 -5.99 4.44
C ASN A 448 -5.27 -6.96 3.30
N ASP A 449 -4.06 -7.52 3.27
CA ASP A 449 -3.66 -8.47 2.22
C ASP A 449 -4.43 -9.81 2.26
N GLY A 450 -5.16 -10.08 3.31
CA GLY A 450 -6.05 -11.24 3.47
C GLY A 450 -7.53 -10.95 3.25
N GLY A 451 -7.91 -9.70 2.89
CA GLY A 451 -9.29 -9.33 2.60
C GLY A 451 -9.93 -8.41 3.64
N VAL A 452 -11.20 -8.65 3.96
CA VAL A 452 -12.04 -7.77 4.77
C VAL A 452 -12.26 -8.32 6.17
N ASN A 453 -12.06 -7.47 7.17
CA ASN A 453 -12.40 -7.76 8.56
C ASN A 453 -13.32 -6.67 9.12
N ILE A 454 -14.31 -7.05 9.92
CA ILE A 454 -15.26 -6.13 10.57
C ILE A 454 -15.18 -6.30 12.08
N SER A 455 -15.13 -5.19 12.81
CA SER A 455 -15.22 -5.13 14.27
C SER A 455 -16.36 -4.21 14.70
N TYR A 456 -16.99 -4.54 15.82
CA TYR A 456 -18.04 -3.73 16.47
C TYR A 456 -17.66 -3.27 17.87
N ASP A 457 -16.44 -3.54 18.29
CA ASP A 457 -15.95 -3.29 19.65
C ASP A 457 -14.54 -2.67 19.68
N ASN A 458 -14.29 -1.76 18.72
CA ASN A 458 -13.02 -1.04 18.63
C ASN A 458 -11.80 -1.93 18.35
N GLY A 459 -11.97 -3.06 17.67
CA GLY A 459 -10.89 -3.98 17.31
C GLY A 459 -10.55 -4.98 18.41
N ASN A 460 -11.37 -5.13 19.46
CA ASN A 460 -11.18 -6.18 20.45
C ASN A 460 -11.50 -7.56 19.86
N ASN A 461 -12.54 -7.63 19.03
CA ASN A 461 -12.90 -8.81 18.26
C ASN A 461 -13.11 -8.44 16.79
N TRP A 462 -12.78 -9.38 15.90
CA TRP A 462 -12.90 -9.22 14.47
C TRP A 462 -13.60 -10.41 13.83
N THR A 463 -14.50 -10.13 12.90
CA THR A 463 -15.07 -11.11 11.98
C THR A 463 -14.34 -11.02 10.66
N LYS A 464 -13.75 -12.13 10.20
CA LYS A 464 -13.12 -12.24 8.89
C LYS A 464 -14.13 -12.65 7.84
N ASN A 465 -14.16 -11.95 6.72
CA ASN A 465 -15.05 -12.21 5.60
C ASN A 465 -14.27 -12.76 4.41
N ASN A 466 -14.54 -14.01 4.06
CA ASN A 466 -13.84 -14.75 2.98
C ASN A 466 -14.75 -14.96 1.75
N SER A 467 -15.88 -14.25 1.67
CA SER A 467 -16.86 -14.47 0.60
C SER A 467 -16.47 -13.90 -0.79
N PRO A 468 -15.65 -12.85 -0.95
CA PRO A 468 -15.16 -12.47 -2.27
C PRO A 468 -14.27 -13.57 -2.84
N ALA A 469 -14.52 -13.94 -4.08
CA ALA A 469 -13.70 -14.92 -4.78
C ALA A 469 -12.45 -14.27 -5.39
N VAL A 470 -11.67 -13.64 -4.56
CA VAL A 470 -10.38 -13.03 -4.88
C VAL A 470 -9.30 -13.79 -4.13
N GLY A 471 -8.19 -14.07 -4.80
CA GLY A 471 -7.04 -14.75 -4.20
C GLY A 471 -5.74 -14.29 -4.85
N GLN A 472 -4.65 -14.35 -4.10
CA GLN A 472 -3.33 -14.12 -4.64
C GLN A 472 -2.74 -15.43 -5.14
N PHE A 473 -2.72 -15.62 -6.46
CA PHE A 473 -2.20 -16.83 -7.10
C PHE A 473 -0.76 -16.62 -7.52
N TYR A 474 0.14 -17.46 -7.04
CA TYR A 474 1.56 -17.47 -7.43
C TYR A 474 1.86 -18.44 -8.56
N TYR A 475 1.01 -19.43 -8.74
CA TYR A 475 1.20 -20.47 -9.75
C TYR A 475 -0.14 -21.02 -10.23
N ILE A 476 -0.25 -21.22 -11.55
CA ILE A 476 -1.41 -21.82 -12.19
C ILE A 476 -0.89 -22.95 -13.09
N THR A 477 -1.53 -24.11 -13.03
CA THR A 477 -1.28 -25.22 -13.94
C THR A 477 -2.58 -25.65 -14.59
N VAL A 478 -2.48 -26.04 -15.86
CA VAL A 478 -3.62 -26.50 -16.66
C VAL A 478 -3.33 -27.92 -17.13
N ASP A 479 -4.32 -28.80 -17.00
CA ASP A 479 -4.28 -30.11 -17.65
C ASP A 479 -4.57 -29.94 -19.15
N ASN A 480 -3.53 -30.09 -19.98
CA ASN A 480 -3.65 -29.93 -21.41
C ASN A 480 -4.32 -31.13 -22.10
N GLN A 481 -4.57 -32.22 -21.39
CA GLN A 481 -5.26 -33.40 -21.92
C GLN A 481 -6.78 -33.34 -21.68
N ASN A 482 -7.18 -32.69 -20.58
CA ASN A 482 -8.57 -32.45 -20.20
C ASN A 482 -8.76 -31.00 -19.81
N PRO A 483 -8.75 -30.05 -20.77
CA PRO A 483 -8.87 -28.64 -20.51
C PRO A 483 -10.27 -28.19 -20.04
#